data_85e0021df7dd0be6eb24d857f172c86a
#
_entry.id   85e0021df7dd0be6eb24d857f172c86a
#
_cell.length_a   1.000
_cell.length_b   1.000
_cell.length_c   1.000
_cell.angle_alpha   90.00
_cell.angle_beta   90.00
_cell.angle_gamma   90.00
#
_symmetry.space_group_name_H-M   'P 1'
#
loop_
_entity.id
_entity.type
_entity.pdbx_description
1 polymer ?
#
loop_
_entity_poly.entity_id
_entity_poly.type
_entity_poly.pdbx_seq_one_letter_code
_entity_poly.pdbx_strand_id
1 'polypeptide(L)'
;MGSASDHPVMVDAVHVLERFGIPHEVHVVSAHRTPEKMVEYASSARERGLGVIIAGAGGAAHLPGMIAALTTLPVIGVPVELARLDGLDSLLSIEIGRAHV
;
A
#
# COMPACT_ATOMS: atom_id res chain seq x y z
N MET A 1 2.02 3.38 -2.83
CA MET A 1 1.31 4.45 -2.09
C MET A 1 0.21 5.06 -2.93
N GLY A 2 -0.87 5.47 -2.29
CA GLY A 2 -2.05 5.98 -3.00
C GLY A 2 -1.92 7.41 -3.51
N SER A 3 -0.95 8.16 -3.02
CA SER A 3 -0.70 9.55 -3.41
C SER A 3 0.77 9.89 -3.22
N ALA A 4 1.27 10.81 -4.03
CA ALA A 4 2.62 11.34 -3.85
C ALA A 4 2.79 12.03 -2.48
N SER A 5 1.71 12.53 -1.90
CA SER A 5 1.73 13.12 -0.56
C SER A 5 2.00 12.11 0.56
N ASP A 6 1.87 10.82 0.30
CA ASP A 6 2.19 9.75 1.26
C ASP A 6 3.70 9.46 1.32
N HIS A 7 4.48 9.98 0.38
CA HIS A 7 5.92 9.71 0.27
C HIS A 7 6.70 10.02 1.55
N PRO A 8 6.47 11.14 2.25
CA PRO A 8 7.22 11.43 3.48
C PRO A 8 7.07 10.36 4.56
N VAL A 9 5.94 9.66 4.60
CA VAL A 9 5.71 8.54 5.53
C VAL A 9 6.36 7.26 4.97
N MET A 10 6.20 7.01 3.67
CA MET A 10 6.67 5.78 3.03
C MET A 10 8.19 5.74 2.82
N VAL A 11 8.86 6.88 2.83
CA VAL A 11 10.32 6.94 2.61
C VAL A 11 11.10 6.15 3.66
N ASP A 12 10.60 6.03 4.87
CA ASP A 12 11.26 5.25 5.92
C ASP A 12 11.31 3.77 5.55
N ALA A 13 10.26 3.25 4.93
CA ALA A 13 10.24 1.87 4.42
C ALA A 13 11.29 1.69 3.31
N VAL A 14 11.42 2.66 2.42
CA VAL A 14 12.43 2.65 1.36
C VAL A 14 13.84 2.61 1.97
N HIS A 15 14.11 3.44 2.97
CA HIS A 15 15.41 3.45 3.64
C HIS A 15 15.76 2.12 4.31
N VAL A 16 14.77 1.45 4.92
CA VAL A 16 14.97 0.13 5.52
C VAL A 16 15.31 -0.90 4.44
N LEU A 17 14.58 -0.89 3.32
CA LEU A 17 14.84 -1.80 2.22
C LEU A 17 16.24 -1.58 1.64
N GLU A 18 16.67 -0.34 1.48
CA GLU A 18 18.02 0.01 1.03
C GLU A 18 19.08 -0.49 2.00
N ARG A 19 18.87 -0.30 3.30
CA ARG A 19 19.79 -0.75 4.34
C ARG A 19 20.03 -2.25 4.29
N PHE A 20 19.00 -3.03 4.04
CA PHE A 20 19.10 -4.49 3.95
C PHE A 20 19.47 -4.99 2.55
N GLY A 21 19.70 -4.10 1.59
CA GLY A 21 20.04 -4.47 0.24
C GLY A 21 18.95 -5.20 -0.51
N ILE A 22 17.68 -4.94 -0.16
CA ILE A 22 16.53 -5.58 -0.80
C ILE A 22 16.14 -4.78 -2.05
N PRO A 23 16.14 -5.40 -3.24
CA PRO A 23 15.66 -4.74 -4.45
C PRO A 23 14.19 -4.35 -4.28
N HIS A 24 13.85 -3.13 -4.70
CA HIS A 24 12.48 -2.61 -4.54
C HIS A 24 12.16 -1.60 -5.65
N GLU A 25 10.88 -1.32 -5.81
CA GLU A 25 10.37 -0.27 -6.68
C GLU A 25 9.33 0.55 -5.91
N VAL A 26 9.14 1.79 -6.31
CA VAL A 26 8.18 2.70 -5.65
C VAL A 26 7.24 3.27 -6.70
N HIS A 27 5.94 3.14 -6.46
CA HIS A 27 4.91 3.64 -7.37
C HIS A 27 3.80 4.38 -6.62
N VAL A 28 3.23 5.37 -7.30
CA VAL A 28 1.99 6.00 -6.86
C VAL A 28 0.84 5.34 -7.63
N VAL A 29 -0.03 4.65 -6.90
CA VAL A 29 -1.16 3.92 -7.45
C VAL A 29 -2.38 4.23 -6.58
N SER A 30 -3.34 4.97 -7.13
CA SER A 30 -4.54 5.35 -6.39
C SER A 30 -5.70 4.43 -6.70
N ALA A 31 -6.30 3.84 -5.65
CA ALA A 31 -7.49 3.01 -5.80
C ALA A 31 -8.69 3.80 -6.37
N HIS A 32 -8.76 5.11 -6.06
CA HIS A 32 -9.88 5.94 -6.46
C HIS A 32 -9.65 6.72 -7.75
N ARG A 33 -8.41 7.15 -8.00
CA ARG A 33 -8.07 7.97 -9.18
C ARG A 33 -7.57 7.16 -10.37
N THR A 34 -6.87 6.06 -10.10
CA THR A 34 -6.30 5.20 -11.15
C THR A 34 -6.56 3.72 -10.86
N PRO A 35 -7.83 3.30 -10.79
CA PRO A 35 -8.17 1.93 -10.42
C PRO A 35 -7.63 0.90 -11.41
N GLU A 36 -7.60 1.20 -12.70
CA GLU A 36 -7.07 0.29 -13.72
C GLU A 36 -5.57 0.05 -13.53
N LYS A 37 -4.81 1.08 -13.19
CA LYS A 37 -3.38 0.95 -12.88
C LYS A 37 -3.18 0.08 -11.64
N MET A 38 -4.03 0.23 -10.63
CA MET A 38 -4.00 -0.59 -9.43
C MET A 38 -4.23 -2.06 -9.74
N VAL A 39 -5.25 -2.37 -10.53
CA VAL A 39 -5.57 -3.75 -10.94
C VAL A 39 -4.40 -4.36 -11.71
N GLU A 40 -3.87 -3.64 -12.69
CA GLU A 40 -2.73 -4.12 -13.48
C GLU A 40 -1.50 -4.36 -12.61
N TYR A 41 -1.17 -3.41 -11.74
CA TYR A 41 -0.03 -3.54 -10.86
C TYR A 41 -0.13 -4.75 -9.94
N ALA A 42 -1.26 -4.89 -9.25
CA ALA A 42 -1.46 -6.00 -8.32
C ALA A 42 -1.51 -7.36 -9.03
N SER A 43 -2.21 -7.43 -10.15
CA SER A 43 -2.39 -8.68 -10.89
C SER A 43 -1.09 -9.19 -11.52
N SER A 44 -0.20 -8.30 -11.92
CA SER A 44 1.07 -8.66 -12.57
C SER A 44 2.25 -8.78 -11.60
N ALA A 45 2.09 -8.36 -10.35
CA ALA A 45 3.19 -8.23 -9.40
C ALA A 45 3.96 -9.54 -9.21
N ARG A 46 3.27 -10.64 -8.98
CA ARG A 46 3.90 -11.95 -8.77
C ARG A 46 4.67 -12.43 -9.99
N GLU A 47 4.10 -12.26 -11.17
CA GLU A 47 4.74 -12.65 -12.44
C GLU A 47 6.01 -11.84 -12.70
N ARG A 48 6.04 -10.59 -12.26
CA ARG A 48 7.20 -9.72 -12.39
C ARG A 48 8.30 -10.02 -11.35
N GLY A 49 8.08 -11.00 -10.49
CA GLY A 49 9.07 -11.44 -9.50
C GLY A 49 9.03 -10.69 -8.18
N LEU A 50 7.99 -9.92 -7.91
CA LEU A 50 7.81 -9.29 -6.60
C LEU A 50 7.45 -10.35 -5.56
N GLY A 51 7.98 -10.21 -4.35
CA GLY A 51 7.72 -11.14 -3.24
C GLY A 51 6.72 -10.62 -2.22
N VAL A 52 6.64 -9.30 -2.08
CA VAL A 52 5.74 -8.63 -1.12
C VAL A 52 5.40 -7.24 -1.63
N ILE A 53 4.23 -6.76 -1.29
CA ILE A 53 3.79 -5.40 -1.58
C ILE A 53 3.58 -4.65 -0.27
N ILE A 54 4.15 -3.47 -0.17
CA ILE A 54 3.93 -2.55 0.95
C ILE A 54 3.05 -1.42 0.41
N ALA A 55 1.83 -1.31 0.93
CA ALA A 55 0.84 -0.37 0.45
C ALA A 55 0.47 0.64 1.54
N GLY A 56 0.81 1.90 1.30
CA GLY A 56 0.47 3.00 2.20
C GLY A 56 -0.67 3.85 1.66
N ALA A 57 -1.62 4.16 2.51
CA ALA A 57 -2.75 5.02 2.18
C ALA A 57 -3.30 5.72 3.42
N GLY A 58 -3.85 6.91 3.24
CA GLY A 58 -4.43 7.71 4.31
C GLY A 58 -5.94 7.85 4.23
N GLY A 59 -6.55 8.22 5.35
CA GLY A 59 -8.00 8.43 5.46
C GLY A 59 -8.78 7.14 5.27
N ALA A 60 -9.69 7.13 4.32
CA ALA A 60 -10.37 5.91 3.86
C ALA A 60 -9.38 5.07 3.05
N ALA A 61 -8.50 4.38 3.73
CA ALA A 61 -7.30 3.72 3.18
C ALA A 61 -7.65 2.38 2.53
N HIS A 62 -8.29 2.42 1.37
CA HIS A 62 -8.76 1.22 0.68
C HIS A 62 -7.67 0.50 -0.13
N LEU A 63 -6.60 1.20 -0.50
CA LEU A 63 -5.58 0.64 -1.38
C LEU A 63 -5.00 -0.70 -0.91
N PRO A 64 -4.58 -0.87 0.35
CA PRO A 64 -4.00 -2.13 0.80
C PRO A 64 -4.95 -3.33 0.65
N GLY A 65 -6.20 -3.15 1.07
CA GLY A 65 -7.21 -4.21 0.97
C GLY A 65 -7.58 -4.56 -0.47
N MET A 66 -7.69 -3.56 -1.33
CA MET A 66 -8.00 -3.77 -2.74
C MET A 66 -6.84 -4.47 -3.46
N ILE A 67 -5.61 -4.08 -3.18
CA ILE A 67 -4.44 -4.77 -3.73
C ILE A 67 -4.38 -6.22 -3.24
N ALA A 68 -4.62 -6.44 -1.95
CA ALA A 68 -4.61 -7.79 -1.38
C ALA A 68 -5.65 -8.71 -2.02
N ALA A 69 -6.78 -8.16 -2.44
CA ALA A 69 -7.82 -8.90 -3.15
C ALA A 69 -7.42 -9.31 -4.57
N LEU A 70 -6.40 -8.67 -5.15
CA LEU A 70 -5.99 -8.86 -6.54
C LEU A 70 -4.68 -9.63 -6.71
N THR A 71 -4.04 -10.02 -5.63
CA THR A 71 -2.75 -10.72 -5.67
C THR A 71 -2.70 -11.83 -4.63
N THR A 72 -1.87 -12.84 -4.90
CA THR A 72 -1.56 -13.90 -3.93
C THR A 72 -0.34 -13.56 -3.08
N LEU A 73 0.32 -12.43 -3.36
CA LEU A 73 1.46 -11.97 -2.56
C LEU A 73 1.01 -11.43 -1.20
N PRO A 74 1.86 -11.52 -0.18
CA PRO A 74 1.62 -10.80 1.06
C PRO A 74 1.56 -9.29 0.82
N VAL A 75 0.60 -8.62 1.44
CA VAL A 75 0.47 -7.16 1.37
C VAL A 75 0.55 -6.60 2.78
N ILE A 76 1.50 -5.70 3.00
CA ILE A 76 1.67 -4.99 4.26
C ILE A 76 1.01 -3.62 4.12
N GLY A 77 -0.07 -3.40 4.86
CA GLY A 77 -0.76 -2.12 4.87
C GLY A 77 -0.09 -1.14 5.84
N VAL A 78 0.15 0.08 5.37
CA VAL A 78 0.68 1.17 6.17
C VAL A 78 -0.36 2.27 6.29
N PRO A 79 -0.96 2.48 7.47
CA PRO A 79 -1.91 3.57 7.67
C PRO A 79 -1.15 4.90 7.71
N VAL A 80 -1.41 5.76 6.73
CA VAL A 80 -0.80 7.07 6.66
C VAL A 80 -1.63 8.06 7.46
N GLU A 81 -0.99 8.76 8.37
CA GLU A 81 -1.61 9.72 9.25
C GLU A 81 -2.14 10.93 8.47
N LEU A 82 -3.38 11.30 8.75
CA LEU A 82 -3.98 12.55 8.31
C LEU A 82 -4.25 13.45 9.51
N ALA A 83 -4.51 14.74 9.23
CA ALA A 83 -4.54 15.79 10.26
C ALA A 83 -5.59 15.63 11.37
N ARG A 84 -6.64 14.81 11.18
CA ARG A 84 -7.78 14.78 12.11
C ARG A 84 -7.76 13.69 13.16
N LEU A 85 -7.40 12.47 12.81
CA LEU A 85 -7.55 11.31 13.68
C LEU A 85 -6.24 10.57 13.93
N ASP A 86 -5.11 11.23 13.72
CA ASP A 86 -3.77 10.68 13.98
C ASP A 86 -3.55 9.29 13.35
N GLY A 87 -4.15 9.06 12.18
CA GLY A 87 -4.02 7.79 11.47
C GLY A 87 -5.02 6.72 11.89
N LEU A 88 -5.90 6.99 12.86
CA LEU A 88 -6.87 6.02 13.33
C LEU A 88 -7.88 5.63 12.24
N ASP A 89 -8.36 6.60 11.47
CA ASP A 89 -9.27 6.36 10.34
C ASP A 89 -8.60 5.51 9.26
N SER A 90 -7.33 5.74 8.98
CA SER A 90 -6.54 4.94 8.03
C SER A 90 -6.38 3.51 8.53
N LEU A 91 -6.03 3.34 9.79
CA LEU A 91 -5.87 2.02 10.42
C LEU A 91 -7.19 1.23 10.42
N LEU A 92 -8.29 1.84 10.82
CA LEU A 92 -9.58 1.16 10.89
C LEU A 92 -10.06 0.72 9.50
N SER A 93 -9.83 1.53 8.46
CA SER A 93 -10.16 1.16 7.09
C SER A 93 -9.40 -0.07 6.62
N ILE A 94 -8.13 -0.19 6.98
CA ILE A 94 -7.29 -1.35 6.66
C ILE A 94 -7.74 -2.58 7.47
N GLU A 95 -8.03 -2.42 8.75
CA GLU A 95 -8.45 -3.51 9.65
C GLU A 95 -9.79 -4.10 9.23
N ILE A 96 -10.73 -3.29 8.78
CA ILE A 96 -12.01 -3.78 8.27
C ILE A 96 -11.77 -4.74 7.11
N GLY A 97 -10.84 -4.44 6.22
CA GLY A 97 -10.47 -5.33 5.12
C GLY A 97 -9.89 -6.66 5.59
N ARG A 98 -9.26 -6.70 6.76
CA ARG A 98 -8.68 -7.91 7.36
C ARG A 98 -9.69 -8.75 8.16
N ALA A 99 -10.70 -8.13 8.71
CA ALA A 99 -11.62 -8.77 9.64
C ALA A 99 -12.42 -9.93 9.03
N HIS A 100 -12.37 -10.07 7.72
CA HIS A 100 -13.09 -11.10 6.97
C HIS A 100 -12.22 -12.25 6.50
N VAL A 101 -11.01 -12.29 6.94
CA VAL A 101 -10.06 -13.36 6.60
C VAL A 101 -10.29 -14.60 7.44
#